data_cfebe80f8b4c1b3684ebef2eef3f2f83
#
_entry.id   cfebe80f8b4c1b3684ebef2eef3f2f83
#
_cell.length_a   1.000
_cell.length_b   1.000
_cell.length_c   1.000
_cell.angle_alpha   90.00
_cell.angle_beta   90.00
_cell.angle_gamma   90.00
#
_symmetry.space_group_name_H-M   'P 1'
#
loop_
_entity.id
_entity.type
_entity.pdbx_description
1 polymer ?
#
loop_
_entity_poly.entity_id
_entity_poly.type
_entity_poly.pdbx_seq_one_letter_code
_entity_poly.pdbx_strand_id
1 'polypeptide(L)'
;MKFAYTLALFASVVLGASQFNGLNYNPKRPDGTCPNVYQVQDDLKVLRPYTNKLRIYSVKDCNQGEPVLRAMENTDWKVELGLWVNNNDAVYEADKQELLRLTRYFDFKKQVSAVVVGSEAVYRQEQTAEQLAAKVRQIKSELVRIGLGNIPVTTSETWPSYFQPLIDAVDFVNMHGFPFWEGISIEKANDKMFEHIYNLQAAAKGKKVVVGETGWPSAGDNYQLAVANLENSKRYLQDFVCRATREKIEYYYFNSFDQSWASTNNASNVEGNWGIIKSDYVTPKFTEPMYTCGTSTHSGSKA
;
A
#
# COMPACT_ATOMS: atom_id res chain seq x y z
N MET A 1 56.60 4.43 -34.08
CA MET A 1 55.67 3.55 -33.38
C MET A 1 54.61 4.43 -32.72
N LYS A 2 53.39 4.43 -33.26
CA LYS A 2 52.27 5.16 -32.63
C LYS A 2 51.42 4.13 -31.86
N PHE A 3 51.37 4.25 -30.53
CA PHE A 3 50.49 3.43 -29.70
C PHE A 3 49.11 4.06 -29.71
N ALA A 4 48.12 3.34 -30.25
CA ALA A 4 46.72 3.71 -30.11
C ALA A 4 46.19 3.12 -28.80
N TYR A 5 45.78 3.98 -27.88
CA TYR A 5 45.06 3.57 -26.67
C TYR A 5 43.58 3.45 -27.00
N THR A 6 43.08 2.23 -27.00
CA THR A 6 41.63 1.96 -27.12
C THR A 6 40.99 2.18 -25.75
N LEU A 7 40.21 3.24 -25.60
CA LEU A 7 39.40 3.51 -24.42
C LEU A 7 38.18 2.59 -24.45
N ALA A 8 38.15 1.55 -23.62
CA ALA A 8 36.97 0.74 -23.43
C ALA A 8 35.96 1.52 -22.56
N LEU A 9 34.90 2.02 -23.17
CA LEU A 9 33.73 2.56 -22.46
C LEU A 9 32.99 1.39 -21.80
N PHE A 10 33.17 1.22 -20.51
CA PHE A 10 32.28 0.40 -19.69
C PHE A 10 30.97 1.16 -19.55
N ALA A 11 29.97 0.78 -20.31
CA ALA A 11 28.59 1.19 -20.06
C ALA A 11 28.16 0.50 -18.74
N SER A 12 28.14 1.26 -17.65
CA SER A 12 27.52 0.84 -16.39
C SER A 12 26.04 0.67 -16.67
N VAL A 13 25.56 -0.55 -16.78
CA VAL A 13 24.13 -0.85 -16.74
C VAL A 13 23.70 -0.48 -15.32
N VAL A 14 23.12 0.68 -15.14
CA VAL A 14 22.36 1.03 -13.95
C VAL A 14 21.15 0.10 -13.98
N LEU A 15 21.24 -1.03 -13.26
CA LEU A 15 20.07 -1.83 -12.92
C LEU A 15 19.14 -0.89 -12.17
N GLY A 16 18.05 -0.47 -12.83
CA GLY A 16 17.05 0.38 -12.20
C GLY A 16 16.55 -0.29 -10.93
N ALA A 17 16.50 0.47 -9.82
CA ALA A 17 15.92 -0.02 -8.58
C ALA A 17 14.49 -0.53 -8.83
N SER A 18 14.10 -1.60 -8.15
CA SER A 18 12.76 -2.19 -8.24
C SER A 18 11.74 -1.17 -7.73
N GLN A 19 10.93 -0.59 -8.63
CA GLN A 19 9.98 0.46 -8.27
C GLN A 19 8.57 -0.09 -8.10
N PHE A 20 8.02 0.00 -6.88
CA PHE A 20 6.62 -0.28 -6.59
C PHE A 20 5.73 0.89 -6.99
N ASN A 21 4.48 0.61 -7.36
CA ASN A 21 3.49 1.66 -7.60
C ASN A 21 3.23 2.48 -6.32
N GLY A 22 3.12 1.81 -5.17
CA GLY A 22 3.06 2.38 -3.84
C GLY A 22 3.34 1.33 -2.78
N LEU A 23 3.60 1.78 -1.56
CA LEU A 23 3.82 0.93 -0.39
C LEU A 23 2.90 1.34 0.76
N ASN A 24 2.38 0.36 1.48
CA ASN A 24 1.75 0.61 2.77
C ASN A 24 2.83 0.97 3.79
N TYR A 25 2.55 1.97 4.60
CA TYR A 25 3.50 2.50 5.57
C TYR A 25 2.81 2.81 6.90
N ASN A 26 3.21 2.11 7.93
CA ASN A 26 2.87 2.48 9.30
C ASN A 26 4.14 3.01 9.97
N PRO A 27 4.19 4.31 10.28
CA PRO A 27 5.41 4.93 10.79
C PRO A 27 5.73 4.60 12.26
N LYS A 28 4.86 3.83 12.95
CA LYS A 28 5.11 3.39 14.33
C LYS A 28 6.44 2.64 14.41
N ARG A 29 7.25 2.97 15.42
CA ARG A 29 8.59 2.40 15.56
C ARG A 29 8.55 0.93 16.04
N PRO A 30 9.67 0.16 15.89
CA PRO A 30 9.74 -1.24 16.33
C PRO A 30 9.41 -1.47 17.80
N ASP A 31 9.68 -0.49 18.66
CA ASP A 31 9.34 -0.50 20.09
C ASP A 31 7.89 -0.04 20.38
N GLY A 32 7.10 0.23 19.34
CA GLY A 32 5.71 0.68 19.45
C GLY A 32 5.56 2.18 19.69
N THR A 33 6.64 2.96 19.79
CA THR A 33 6.55 4.41 19.95
C THR A 33 6.13 5.13 18.69
N CYS A 34 5.62 6.35 18.85
CA CYS A 34 5.19 7.20 17.76
C CYS A 34 6.39 7.91 17.10
N PRO A 35 6.42 8.04 15.76
CA PRO A 35 7.53 8.65 15.06
C PRO A 35 7.55 10.17 15.23
N ASN A 36 8.74 10.75 15.21
CA ASN A 36 8.92 12.17 14.93
C ASN A 36 9.22 12.40 13.42
N VAL A 37 9.25 13.67 13.02
CA VAL A 37 9.49 14.05 11.61
C VAL A 37 10.84 13.56 11.06
N TYR A 38 11.89 13.55 11.87
CA TYR A 38 13.23 13.14 11.44
C TYR A 38 13.28 11.63 11.18
N GLN A 39 12.62 10.85 12.03
CA GLN A 39 12.50 9.40 11.83
C GLN A 39 11.72 9.09 10.55
N VAL A 40 10.64 9.82 10.26
CA VAL A 40 9.91 9.66 8.99
C VAL A 40 10.78 10.07 7.80
N GLN A 41 11.56 11.16 7.91
CA GLN A 41 12.51 11.56 6.86
C GLN A 41 13.56 10.48 6.56
N ASP A 42 14.05 9.80 7.59
CA ASP A 42 15.00 8.69 7.41
C ASP A 42 14.32 7.48 6.77
N ASP A 43 13.09 7.14 7.18
CA ASP A 43 12.29 6.09 6.52
C ASP A 43 12.07 6.42 5.02
N LEU A 44 11.72 7.65 4.70
CA LEU A 44 11.54 8.09 3.30
C LEU A 44 12.83 7.96 2.48
N LYS A 45 14.01 8.22 3.06
CA LYS A 45 15.30 8.00 2.39
C LYS A 45 15.52 6.52 2.06
N VAL A 46 15.20 5.63 3.01
CA VAL A 46 15.30 4.17 2.82
C VAL A 46 14.33 3.67 1.77
N LEU A 47 13.10 4.22 1.74
CA LEU A 47 12.05 3.79 0.81
C LEU A 47 12.18 4.43 -0.58
N ARG A 48 12.94 5.52 -0.72
CA ARG A 48 13.08 6.29 -1.98
C ARG A 48 13.51 5.48 -3.20
N PRO A 49 14.42 4.50 -3.09
CA PRO A 49 14.76 3.63 -4.22
C PRO A 49 13.58 2.80 -4.74
N TYR A 50 12.58 2.57 -3.91
CA TYR A 50 11.49 1.61 -4.17
C TYR A 50 10.18 2.28 -4.60
N THR A 51 9.88 3.50 -4.12
CA THR A 51 8.65 4.21 -4.46
C THR A 51 8.75 5.69 -4.13
N ASN A 52 7.78 6.47 -4.61
CA ASN A 52 7.49 7.81 -4.11
C ASN A 52 6.03 7.96 -3.66
N LYS A 53 5.32 6.83 -3.42
CA LYS A 53 3.93 6.82 -2.98
C LYS A 53 3.75 5.94 -1.76
N LEU A 54 3.11 6.48 -0.73
CA LEU A 54 2.79 5.76 0.50
C LEU A 54 1.29 5.79 0.78
N ARG A 55 0.83 4.81 1.54
CA ARG A 55 -0.50 4.81 2.15
C ARG A 55 -0.35 4.62 3.65
N ILE A 56 -0.95 5.51 4.45
CA ILE A 56 -1.04 5.41 5.92
C ILE A 56 -2.48 5.17 6.36
N TYR A 57 -2.67 4.68 7.59
CA TYR A 57 -3.94 4.13 8.06
C TYR A 57 -4.80 5.11 8.88
N SER A 58 -4.16 6.06 9.54
CA SER A 58 -4.79 7.08 10.36
C SER A 58 -3.92 8.32 10.37
N VAL A 59 -4.53 9.49 10.32
CA VAL A 59 -3.78 10.75 10.52
C VAL A 59 -3.64 11.09 12.00
N LYS A 60 -4.51 10.53 12.85
CA LYS A 60 -4.58 10.84 14.29
C LYS A 60 -3.84 9.84 15.17
N ASP A 61 -3.95 8.53 14.87
CA ASP A 61 -3.22 7.51 15.63
C ASP A 61 -1.73 7.80 15.59
N CYS A 62 -1.07 7.76 16.75
CA CYS A 62 0.33 8.15 16.88
C CYS A 62 0.65 9.55 16.30
N ASN A 63 -0.34 10.40 16.08
CA ASN A 63 -0.21 11.71 15.42
C ASN A 63 0.57 11.64 14.11
N GLN A 64 0.43 10.52 13.35
CA GLN A 64 1.33 10.20 12.23
C GLN A 64 1.11 11.08 10.99
N GLY A 65 -0.06 11.70 10.84
CA GLY A 65 -0.37 12.53 9.67
C GLY A 65 0.57 13.73 9.52
N GLU A 66 0.82 14.48 10.62
CA GLU A 66 1.67 15.66 10.55
C GLU A 66 3.15 15.36 10.26
N PRO A 67 3.83 14.44 10.98
CA PRO A 67 5.21 14.06 10.64
C PRO A 67 5.39 13.56 9.22
N VAL A 68 4.42 12.79 8.68
CA VAL A 68 4.47 12.28 7.31
C VAL A 68 4.36 13.42 6.29
N LEU A 69 3.35 14.29 6.42
CA LEU A 69 3.18 15.43 5.51
C LEU A 69 4.37 16.39 5.58
N ARG A 70 4.89 16.65 6.78
CA ARG A 70 6.05 17.53 6.98
C ARG A 70 7.33 16.93 6.39
N ALA A 71 7.55 15.64 6.54
CA ALA A 71 8.70 14.97 5.92
C ALA A 71 8.65 14.98 4.39
N MET A 72 7.45 15.09 3.81
CA MET A 72 7.23 15.15 2.36
C MET A 72 7.22 16.58 1.79
N GLU A 73 7.35 17.63 2.62
CA GLU A 73 7.39 19.02 2.13
C GLU A 73 8.55 19.22 1.14
N ASN A 74 8.29 19.94 0.06
CA ASN A 74 9.27 20.24 -1.00
C ASN A 74 9.86 19.01 -1.72
N THR A 75 9.17 17.88 -1.67
CA THR A 75 9.52 16.65 -2.38
C THR A 75 8.45 16.30 -3.42
N ASP A 76 8.65 15.21 -4.16
CA ASP A 76 7.68 14.62 -5.09
C ASP A 76 6.92 13.42 -4.48
N TRP A 77 7.09 13.18 -3.18
CA TRP A 77 6.34 12.14 -2.46
C TRP A 77 4.83 12.41 -2.48
N LYS A 78 4.07 11.33 -2.56
CA LYS A 78 2.60 11.33 -2.47
C LYS A 78 2.15 10.38 -1.38
N VAL A 79 1.04 10.73 -0.72
CA VAL A 79 0.46 9.87 0.32
C VAL A 79 -1.05 9.74 0.15
N GLU A 80 -1.57 8.52 0.36
CA GLU A 80 -2.96 8.28 0.72
C GLU A 80 -3.10 8.40 2.23
N LEU A 81 -3.93 9.34 2.67
CA LEU A 81 -4.18 9.57 4.10
C LEU A 81 -5.36 8.74 4.58
N GLY A 82 -5.12 7.87 5.56
CA GLY A 82 -6.16 7.09 6.22
C GLY A 82 -6.90 7.85 7.32
N LEU A 83 -8.18 7.55 7.46
CA LEU A 83 -9.01 7.89 8.62
C LEU A 83 -9.50 6.58 9.22
N TRP A 84 -9.10 6.27 10.45
CA TRP A 84 -9.50 5.01 11.07
C TRP A 84 -10.98 5.02 11.43
N VAL A 85 -11.67 3.97 11.06
CA VAL A 85 -13.09 3.76 11.36
C VAL A 85 -13.25 2.42 12.06
N ASN A 86 -13.89 2.43 13.22
CA ASN A 86 -14.29 1.25 13.98
C ASN A 86 -15.69 1.43 14.56
N ASN A 87 -16.09 0.63 15.54
CA ASN A 87 -17.38 0.75 16.23
C ASN A 87 -17.49 1.92 17.20
N ASN A 88 -16.42 2.69 17.42
CA ASN A 88 -16.40 3.90 18.22
C ASN A 88 -16.28 5.14 17.32
N ASP A 89 -17.38 5.82 17.08
CA ASP A 89 -17.43 7.01 16.22
C ASP A 89 -16.50 8.15 16.68
N ALA A 90 -16.12 8.19 17.96
CA ALA A 90 -15.18 9.20 18.45
C ALA A 90 -13.78 9.06 17.83
N VAL A 91 -13.37 7.84 17.46
CA VAL A 91 -12.10 7.58 16.77
C VAL A 91 -12.11 8.18 15.36
N TYR A 92 -13.17 7.90 14.59
CA TYR A 92 -13.37 8.50 13.28
C TYR A 92 -13.45 10.02 13.33
N GLU A 93 -14.19 10.56 14.32
CA GLU A 93 -14.35 12.00 14.48
C GLU A 93 -13.00 12.68 14.78
N ALA A 94 -12.15 12.05 15.62
CA ALA A 94 -10.81 12.55 15.93
C ALA A 94 -9.91 12.59 14.68
N ASP A 95 -9.93 11.52 13.86
CA ASP A 95 -9.22 11.48 12.56
C ASP A 95 -9.74 12.55 11.58
N LYS A 96 -11.06 12.71 11.47
CA LYS A 96 -11.67 13.75 10.63
C LYS A 96 -11.26 15.15 11.06
N GLN A 97 -11.28 15.47 12.34
CA GLN A 97 -10.86 16.78 12.84
C GLN A 97 -9.36 17.02 12.56
N GLU A 98 -8.53 16.00 12.74
CA GLU A 98 -7.11 16.09 12.43
C GLU A 98 -6.87 16.28 10.92
N LEU A 99 -7.56 15.53 10.05
CA LEU A 99 -7.51 15.75 8.60
C LEU A 99 -7.80 17.22 8.25
N LEU A 100 -8.92 17.76 8.76
CA LEU A 100 -9.32 19.15 8.52
C LEU A 100 -8.33 20.16 9.10
N ARG A 101 -7.68 19.85 10.24
CA ARG A 101 -6.60 20.66 10.78
C ARG A 101 -5.41 20.69 9.82
N LEU A 102 -4.96 19.52 9.35
CA LEU A 102 -3.80 19.37 8.47
C LEU A 102 -3.96 20.14 7.14
N THR A 103 -5.19 20.23 6.59
CA THR A 103 -5.43 20.99 5.35
C THR A 103 -5.09 22.49 5.46
N ARG A 104 -4.97 23.03 6.67
CA ARG A 104 -4.63 24.45 6.91
C ARG A 104 -3.13 24.71 6.89
N TYR A 105 -2.30 23.67 7.03
CA TYR A 105 -0.87 23.78 7.21
C TYR A 105 -0.06 23.16 6.07
N PHE A 106 -0.66 22.26 5.28
CA PHE A 106 0.02 21.50 4.25
C PHE A 106 -0.64 21.66 2.87
N ASP A 107 0.17 21.58 1.82
CA ASP A 107 -0.31 21.60 0.43
C ASP A 107 -0.88 20.23 0.03
N PHE A 108 -2.14 19.99 0.37
CA PHE A 108 -2.83 18.75 0.05
C PHE A 108 -2.89 18.46 -1.45
N LYS A 109 -3.02 19.49 -2.30
CA LYS A 109 -3.06 19.29 -3.76
C LYS A 109 -1.74 18.74 -4.29
N LYS A 110 -0.64 19.11 -3.63
CA LYS A 110 0.70 18.64 -3.99
C LYS A 110 1.02 17.29 -3.36
N GLN A 111 0.65 17.04 -2.11
CA GLN A 111 1.15 15.90 -1.31
C GLN A 111 0.17 14.73 -1.25
N VAL A 112 -1.15 14.97 -1.27
CA VAL A 112 -2.16 13.95 -1.00
C VAL A 112 -2.73 13.41 -2.32
N SER A 113 -2.64 12.11 -2.52
CA SER A 113 -3.20 11.41 -3.69
C SER A 113 -4.64 10.97 -3.50
N ALA A 114 -5.03 10.64 -2.26
CA ALA A 114 -6.41 10.32 -1.89
C ALA A 114 -6.59 10.38 -0.37
N VAL A 115 -7.84 10.40 0.07
CA VAL A 115 -8.26 10.14 1.46
C VAL A 115 -8.99 8.81 1.52
N VAL A 116 -8.56 7.93 2.42
CA VAL A 116 -9.11 6.57 2.62
C VAL A 116 -9.88 6.54 3.94
N VAL A 117 -11.19 6.45 3.89
CA VAL A 117 -12.10 6.49 5.05
C VAL A 117 -12.41 5.06 5.49
N GLY A 118 -11.75 4.60 6.53
CA GLY A 118 -11.84 3.21 7.00
C GLY A 118 -10.94 2.25 6.22
N SER A 119 -10.54 1.21 6.92
CA SER A 119 -9.77 0.07 6.40
C SER A 119 -10.38 -1.18 7.02
N GLU A 120 -11.06 -2.00 6.21
CA GLU A 120 -11.71 -3.27 6.61
C GLU A 120 -12.78 -3.14 7.72
N ALA A 121 -13.41 -1.98 7.84
CA ALA A 121 -14.39 -1.74 8.89
C ALA A 121 -15.68 -2.58 8.70
N VAL A 122 -16.06 -2.88 7.46
CA VAL A 122 -17.18 -3.77 7.17
C VAL A 122 -16.76 -5.24 7.36
N TYR A 123 -15.58 -5.61 6.90
CA TYR A 123 -15.03 -6.95 7.11
C TYR A 123 -14.94 -7.32 8.61
N ARG A 124 -14.48 -6.40 9.44
CA ARG A 124 -14.43 -6.58 10.91
C ARG A 124 -15.80 -6.47 11.60
N GLN A 125 -16.88 -6.22 10.84
CA GLN A 125 -18.25 -6.05 11.37
C GLN A 125 -18.39 -4.87 12.36
N GLU A 126 -17.55 -3.87 12.23
CA GLU A 126 -17.57 -2.65 13.04
C GLU A 126 -18.47 -1.58 12.45
N GLN A 127 -18.74 -1.63 11.15
CA GLN A 127 -19.67 -0.75 10.43
C GLN A 127 -20.50 -1.57 9.43
N THR A 128 -21.70 -1.10 9.11
CA THR A 128 -22.39 -1.57 7.88
C THR A 128 -21.83 -0.84 6.66
N ALA A 129 -22.06 -1.39 5.48
CA ALA A 129 -21.65 -0.74 4.22
C ALA A 129 -22.28 0.65 4.05
N GLU A 130 -23.55 0.82 4.48
CA GLU A 130 -24.26 2.08 4.44
C GLU A 130 -23.68 3.13 5.41
N GLN A 131 -23.33 2.71 6.63
CA GLN A 131 -22.69 3.58 7.63
C GLN A 131 -21.34 4.08 7.14
N LEU A 132 -20.51 3.17 6.63
CA LEU A 132 -19.19 3.53 6.09
C LEU A 132 -19.32 4.41 4.84
N ALA A 133 -20.25 4.10 3.93
CA ALA A 133 -20.55 4.92 2.77
C ALA A 133 -21.00 6.35 3.14
N ALA A 134 -21.76 6.51 4.24
CA ALA A 134 -22.15 7.82 4.75
C ALA A 134 -20.92 8.63 5.21
N LYS A 135 -19.95 8.00 5.90
CA LYS A 135 -18.71 8.65 6.33
C LYS A 135 -17.84 9.06 5.13
N VAL A 136 -17.75 8.23 4.08
CA VAL A 136 -17.09 8.58 2.82
C VAL A 136 -17.70 9.83 2.20
N ARG A 137 -19.03 9.85 2.06
CA ARG A 137 -19.76 11.03 1.52
C ARG A 137 -19.57 12.28 2.37
N GLN A 138 -19.51 12.13 3.70
CA GLN A 138 -19.23 13.24 4.62
C GLN A 138 -17.86 13.86 4.34
N ILE A 139 -16.80 13.06 4.24
CA ILE A 139 -15.44 13.56 3.95
C ILE A 139 -15.39 14.24 2.57
N LYS A 140 -16.04 13.65 1.53
CA LYS A 140 -16.14 14.30 0.21
C LYS A 140 -16.77 15.70 0.32
N SER A 141 -17.86 15.82 1.05
CA SER A 141 -18.55 17.12 1.24
C SER A 141 -17.66 18.13 1.99
N GLU A 142 -16.93 17.69 3.02
CA GLU A 142 -16.01 18.56 3.75
C GLU A 142 -14.86 19.06 2.85
N LEU A 143 -14.25 18.18 2.05
CA LEU A 143 -13.18 18.56 1.13
C LEU A 143 -13.68 19.53 0.05
N VAL A 144 -14.88 19.32 -0.50
CA VAL A 144 -15.52 20.26 -1.44
C VAL A 144 -15.70 21.63 -0.78
N ARG A 145 -16.24 21.66 0.44
CA ARG A 145 -16.50 22.91 1.19
C ARG A 145 -15.25 23.77 1.40
N ILE A 146 -14.07 23.14 1.49
CA ILE A 146 -12.78 23.84 1.70
C ILE A 146 -11.95 24.00 0.41
N GLY A 147 -12.54 23.72 -0.77
CA GLY A 147 -11.85 23.90 -2.07
C GLY A 147 -10.85 22.79 -2.44
N LEU A 148 -10.98 21.61 -1.79
CA LEU A 148 -10.16 20.42 -2.04
C LEU A 148 -10.96 19.26 -2.67
N GLY A 149 -12.12 19.55 -3.29
CA GLY A 149 -12.98 18.53 -3.88
C GLY A 149 -12.40 17.75 -5.06
N ASN A 150 -11.22 18.12 -5.54
CA ASN A 150 -10.47 17.35 -6.54
C ASN A 150 -9.61 16.22 -5.93
N ILE A 151 -9.49 16.14 -4.61
CA ILE A 151 -8.80 15.02 -3.94
C ILE A 151 -9.76 13.84 -3.86
N PRO A 152 -9.42 12.69 -4.46
CA PRO A 152 -10.28 11.52 -4.43
C PRO A 152 -10.51 11.01 -3.00
N VAL A 153 -11.71 10.53 -2.72
CA VAL A 153 -12.07 9.89 -1.44
C VAL A 153 -12.57 8.48 -1.70
N THR A 154 -12.01 7.54 -0.96
CA THR A 154 -12.38 6.12 -1.02
C THR A 154 -12.49 5.51 0.36
N THR A 155 -12.82 4.24 0.44
CA THR A 155 -12.63 3.35 1.58
C THR A 155 -11.88 2.11 1.12
N SER A 156 -11.22 1.42 2.04
CA SER A 156 -10.55 0.16 1.73
C SER A 156 -11.23 -1.00 2.44
N GLU A 157 -11.57 -2.03 1.69
CA GLU A 157 -12.20 -3.25 2.22
C GLU A 157 -11.60 -4.50 1.56
N THR A 158 -11.72 -5.63 2.24
CA THR A 158 -11.46 -6.93 1.60
C THR A 158 -12.37 -7.10 0.40
N TRP A 159 -11.89 -7.77 -0.63
CA TRP A 159 -12.65 -7.95 -1.89
C TRP A 159 -14.09 -8.48 -1.70
N PRO A 160 -14.39 -9.43 -0.77
CA PRO A 160 -15.76 -9.92 -0.59
C PRO A 160 -16.65 -8.97 0.22
N SER A 161 -16.06 -8.00 0.93
CA SER A 161 -16.82 -7.01 1.74
C SER A 161 -17.06 -5.70 1.01
N TYR A 162 -16.67 -5.58 -0.25
CA TYR A 162 -16.84 -4.36 -1.04
C TYR A 162 -18.24 -4.29 -1.66
N PHE A 163 -19.25 -4.02 -0.84
CA PHE A 163 -20.65 -4.00 -1.23
C PHE A 163 -21.05 -2.77 -2.04
N GLN A 164 -22.22 -2.87 -2.73
CA GLN A 164 -22.69 -1.84 -3.64
C GLN A 164 -22.80 -0.44 -3.02
N PRO A 165 -23.27 -0.24 -1.76
CA PRO A 165 -23.30 1.10 -1.15
C PRO A 165 -21.93 1.78 -1.07
N LEU A 166 -20.85 0.99 -0.89
CA LEU A 166 -19.47 1.49 -0.90
C LEU A 166 -19.04 1.85 -2.32
N ILE A 167 -19.29 0.96 -3.29
CA ILE A 167 -18.96 1.23 -4.71
C ILE A 167 -19.61 2.54 -5.17
N ASP A 168 -20.85 2.80 -4.78
CA ASP A 168 -21.57 4.02 -5.17
C ASP A 168 -20.99 5.29 -4.51
N ALA A 169 -20.47 5.18 -3.28
CA ALA A 169 -19.96 6.32 -2.50
C ALA A 169 -18.56 6.79 -2.88
N VAL A 170 -17.66 5.86 -3.26
CA VAL A 170 -16.24 6.13 -3.48
C VAL A 170 -15.94 6.73 -4.85
N ASP A 171 -14.78 7.39 -5.00
CA ASP A 171 -14.29 7.86 -6.29
C ASP A 171 -13.58 6.76 -7.08
N PHE A 172 -12.97 5.81 -6.39
CA PHE A 172 -12.40 4.57 -6.92
C PHE A 172 -12.53 3.46 -5.89
N VAL A 173 -12.53 2.22 -6.34
CA VAL A 173 -12.57 1.03 -5.48
C VAL A 173 -11.15 0.73 -5.00
N ASN A 174 -10.93 0.68 -3.70
CA ASN A 174 -9.62 0.36 -3.09
C ASN A 174 -9.75 -0.95 -2.30
N MET A 175 -9.35 -2.07 -2.92
CA MET A 175 -9.54 -3.41 -2.38
C MET A 175 -8.32 -3.96 -1.66
N HIS A 176 -8.55 -4.79 -0.66
CA HIS A 176 -7.53 -5.65 -0.07
C HIS A 176 -7.72 -7.10 -0.53
N GLY A 177 -6.61 -7.78 -0.78
CA GLY A 177 -6.61 -9.20 -1.11
C GLY A 177 -5.31 -9.87 -0.68
N PHE A 178 -5.45 -10.90 0.13
CA PHE A 178 -4.33 -11.67 0.67
C PHE A 178 -4.57 -13.18 0.44
N PRO A 179 -4.12 -13.75 -0.69
CA PRO A 179 -4.25 -15.19 -0.94
C PRO A 179 -3.62 -16.07 0.15
N PHE A 180 -2.68 -15.52 0.93
CA PHE A 180 -2.15 -16.18 2.12
C PHE A 180 -3.25 -16.51 3.11
N TRP A 181 -4.10 -15.52 3.47
CA TRP A 181 -5.20 -15.71 4.42
C TRP A 181 -6.38 -16.51 3.85
N GLU A 182 -6.38 -16.77 2.54
CA GLU A 182 -7.30 -17.69 1.90
C GLU A 182 -6.75 -19.12 1.87
N GLY A 183 -5.54 -19.36 2.41
CA GLY A 183 -4.90 -20.67 2.44
C GLY A 183 -4.47 -21.19 1.06
N ILE A 184 -4.28 -20.28 0.09
CA ILE A 184 -3.93 -20.62 -1.29
C ILE A 184 -2.43 -20.94 -1.37
N SER A 185 -2.06 -22.01 -2.07
CA SER A 185 -0.65 -22.29 -2.31
C SER A 185 0.01 -21.22 -3.17
N ILE A 186 1.31 -21.02 -3.00
CA ILE A 186 2.05 -19.95 -3.68
C ILE A 186 1.95 -20.04 -5.22
N GLU A 187 1.82 -21.28 -5.77
CA GLU A 187 1.68 -21.51 -7.22
C GLU A 187 0.40 -20.92 -7.80
N LYS A 188 -0.65 -20.80 -6.99
CA LYS A 188 -1.99 -20.32 -7.39
C LYS A 188 -2.29 -18.92 -6.85
N ALA A 189 -1.47 -18.40 -5.94
CA ALA A 189 -1.76 -17.18 -5.20
C ALA A 189 -1.94 -15.95 -6.12
N ASN A 190 -1.06 -15.78 -7.10
CA ASN A 190 -1.15 -14.67 -8.02
C ASN A 190 -2.40 -14.73 -8.91
N ASP A 191 -2.76 -15.91 -9.42
CA ASP A 191 -3.97 -16.07 -10.22
C ASP A 191 -5.24 -15.81 -9.40
N LYS A 192 -5.27 -16.27 -8.13
CA LYS A 192 -6.37 -16.00 -7.22
C LYS A 192 -6.52 -14.51 -6.93
N MET A 193 -5.43 -13.79 -6.70
CA MET A 193 -5.46 -12.34 -6.49
C MET A 193 -6.05 -11.61 -7.70
N PHE A 194 -5.64 -11.97 -8.90
CA PHE A 194 -6.15 -11.34 -10.13
C PHE A 194 -7.60 -11.72 -10.44
N GLU A 195 -8.05 -12.92 -10.07
CA GLU A 195 -9.47 -13.30 -10.11
C GLU A 195 -10.31 -12.32 -9.28
N HIS A 196 -9.88 -12.00 -8.05
CA HIS A 196 -10.57 -11.02 -7.19
C HIS A 196 -10.58 -9.63 -7.78
N ILE A 197 -9.46 -9.17 -8.36
CA ILE A 197 -9.38 -7.88 -9.04
C ILE A 197 -10.40 -7.82 -10.19
N TYR A 198 -10.46 -8.83 -11.06
CA TYR A 198 -11.37 -8.86 -12.19
C TYR A 198 -12.85 -8.91 -11.75
N ASN A 199 -13.16 -9.68 -10.71
CA ASN A 199 -14.51 -9.73 -10.15
C ASN A 199 -14.95 -8.35 -9.66
N LEU A 200 -14.09 -7.61 -8.96
CA LEU A 200 -14.40 -6.25 -8.53
C LEU A 200 -14.43 -5.25 -9.69
N GLN A 201 -13.57 -5.37 -10.69
CA GLN A 201 -13.63 -4.53 -11.89
C GLN A 201 -14.97 -4.69 -12.61
N ALA A 202 -15.50 -5.91 -12.70
CA ALA A 202 -16.81 -6.18 -13.28
C ALA A 202 -17.95 -5.54 -12.45
N ALA A 203 -17.83 -5.51 -11.12
CA ALA A 203 -18.83 -4.93 -10.21
C ALA A 203 -18.71 -3.40 -10.04
N ALA A 204 -17.55 -2.82 -10.35
CA ALA A 204 -17.18 -1.44 -10.01
C ALA A 204 -17.90 -0.36 -10.85
N LYS A 205 -18.80 -0.72 -11.76
CA LYS A 205 -19.56 0.22 -12.62
C LYS A 205 -18.65 1.20 -13.38
N GLY A 206 -17.53 0.73 -13.88
CA GLY A 206 -16.54 1.53 -14.62
C GLY A 206 -15.62 2.38 -13.75
N LYS A 207 -15.72 2.32 -12.43
CA LYS A 207 -14.75 2.94 -11.53
C LYS A 207 -13.44 2.15 -11.57
N LYS A 208 -12.33 2.86 -11.41
CA LYS A 208 -11.02 2.27 -11.26
C LYS A 208 -10.97 1.37 -10.03
N VAL A 209 -10.30 0.22 -10.14
CA VAL A 209 -9.98 -0.65 -9.01
C VAL A 209 -8.48 -0.55 -8.73
N VAL A 210 -8.15 -0.21 -7.49
CA VAL A 210 -6.80 -0.13 -6.94
C VAL A 210 -6.66 -1.25 -5.90
N VAL A 211 -5.51 -1.89 -5.83
CA VAL A 211 -5.20 -2.82 -4.74
C VAL A 211 -4.58 -2.03 -3.60
N GLY A 212 -5.35 -1.78 -2.54
CA GLY A 212 -4.89 -1.04 -1.36
C GLY A 212 -3.92 -1.81 -0.49
N GLU A 213 -4.07 -3.14 -0.45
CA GLU A 213 -3.15 -4.03 0.25
C GLU A 213 -3.10 -5.40 -0.41
N THR A 214 -1.88 -5.90 -0.58
CA THR A 214 -1.58 -7.30 -0.89
C THR A 214 -0.13 -7.59 -0.54
N GLY A 215 0.17 -8.82 -0.17
CA GLY A 215 1.51 -9.25 0.20
C GLY A 215 1.56 -10.73 0.55
N TRP A 216 2.73 -11.18 1.02
CA TRP A 216 2.96 -12.53 1.51
C TRP A 216 3.98 -12.49 2.64
N PRO A 217 3.72 -13.14 3.81
CA PRO A 217 4.63 -13.07 4.95
C PRO A 217 5.89 -13.90 4.70
N SER A 218 7.03 -13.40 5.14
CA SER A 218 8.33 -14.03 4.94
C SER A 218 8.73 -15.01 6.06
N ALA A 219 7.95 -15.04 7.14
CA ALA A 219 8.14 -15.94 8.30
C ALA A 219 6.85 -16.00 9.13
N GLY A 220 6.80 -16.94 10.06
CA GLY A 220 5.66 -17.20 10.94
C GLY A 220 4.98 -18.52 10.60
N ASP A 221 3.75 -18.72 11.11
CA ASP A 221 3.00 -19.95 10.91
C ASP A 221 2.40 -20.04 9.51
N ASN A 222 2.30 -21.23 9.00
CA ASN A 222 1.59 -21.51 7.75
C ASN A 222 0.08 -21.43 7.96
N TYR A 223 -0.64 -21.05 6.90
CA TYR A 223 -2.10 -21.06 6.91
C TYR A 223 -2.62 -21.98 5.80
N GLN A 224 -3.15 -23.14 6.16
CA GLN A 224 -3.59 -24.20 5.22
C GLN A 224 -2.47 -24.56 4.22
N LEU A 225 -2.64 -24.26 2.91
CA LEU A 225 -1.64 -24.51 1.88
C LEU A 225 -0.66 -23.35 1.70
N ALA A 226 -0.92 -22.20 2.34
CA ALA A 226 -0.06 -21.03 2.27
C ALA A 226 1.10 -21.18 3.25
N VAL A 227 2.33 -21.20 2.73
CA VAL A 227 3.56 -21.37 3.51
C VAL A 227 4.25 -20.02 3.67
N ALA A 228 4.40 -19.56 4.94
CA ALA A 228 5.10 -18.33 5.29
C ALA A 228 6.61 -18.54 5.30
N ASN A 229 7.29 -18.15 4.24
CA ASN A 229 8.75 -18.16 4.15
C ASN A 229 9.26 -17.10 3.18
N LEU A 230 10.56 -16.84 3.24
CA LEU A 230 11.23 -15.81 2.44
C LEU A 230 11.12 -16.07 0.93
N GLU A 231 11.22 -17.33 0.51
CA GLU A 231 11.16 -17.71 -0.92
C GLU A 231 9.77 -17.43 -1.50
N ASN A 232 8.71 -17.88 -0.82
CA ASN A 232 7.34 -17.63 -1.24
C ASN A 232 6.99 -16.14 -1.19
N SER A 233 7.46 -15.41 -0.18
CA SER A 233 7.28 -13.97 -0.09
C SER A 233 7.91 -13.25 -1.29
N LYS A 234 9.15 -13.61 -1.67
CA LYS A 234 9.81 -13.07 -2.85
C LYS A 234 9.09 -13.46 -4.14
N ARG A 235 8.64 -14.71 -4.26
CA ARG A 235 7.91 -15.20 -5.43
C ARG A 235 6.58 -14.46 -5.61
N TYR A 236 5.79 -14.33 -4.53
CA TYR A 236 4.53 -13.58 -4.61
C TYR A 236 4.76 -12.13 -5.02
N LEU A 237 5.73 -11.48 -4.39
CA LEU A 237 6.11 -10.09 -4.72
C LEU A 237 6.41 -9.95 -6.22
N GLN A 238 7.29 -10.80 -6.76
CA GLN A 238 7.66 -10.75 -8.17
C GLN A 238 6.47 -11.01 -9.10
N ASP A 239 5.72 -12.09 -8.84
CA ASP A 239 4.62 -12.52 -9.70
C ASP A 239 3.50 -11.47 -9.71
N PHE A 240 3.14 -10.92 -8.53
CA PHE A 240 2.13 -9.88 -8.41
C PHE A 240 2.57 -8.57 -9.06
N VAL A 241 3.73 -8.05 -8.70
CA VAL A 241 4.20 -6.75 -9.19
C VAL A 241 4.37 -6.75 -10.70
N CYS A 242 4.95 -7.82 -11.27
CA CYS A 242 5.15 -7.91 -12.71
C CYS A 242 3.82 -8.00 -13.48
N ARG A 243 2.83 -8.73 -12.94
CA ARG A 243 1.50 -8.80 -13.57
C ARG A 243 0.74 -7.49 -13.41
N ALA A 244 0.75 -6.87 -12.24
CA ALA A 244 0.11 -5.58 -12.00
C ALA A 244 0.68 -4.49 -12.90
N THR A 245 2.00 -4.44 -13.08
CA THR A 245 2.67 -3.52 -14.02
C THR A 245 2.22 -3.74 -15.46
N ARG A 246 2.20 -4.99 -15.93
CA ARG A 246 1.78 -5.35 -17.29
C ARG A 246 0.32 -4.99 -17.56
N GLU A 247 -0.55 -5.21 -16.58
CA GLU A 247 -1.99 -4.97 -16.68
C GLU A 247 -2.40 -3.55 -16.24
N LYS A 248 -1.41 -2.72 -15.84
CA LYS A 248 -1.61 -1.33 -15.39
C LYS A 248 -2.57 -1.23 -14.19
N ILE A 249 -2.50 -2.21 -13.29
CA ILE A 249 -3.22 -2.17 -12.00
C ILE A 249 -2.41 -1.33 -11.03
N GLU A 250 -3.04 -0.29 -10.47
CA GLU A 250 -2.42 0.46 -9.38
C GLU A 250 -2.55 -0.30 -8.06
N TYR A 251 -1.49 -0.22 -7.23
CA TYR A 251 -1.43 -0.95 -5.97
C TYR A 251 -0.54 -0.28 -4.93
N TYR A 252 -0.78 -0.63 -3.67
CA TYR A 252 0.10 -0.42 -2.52
C TYR A 252 0.50 -1.79 -1.97
N TYR A 253 1.78 -2.14 -2.07
CA TYR A 253 2.27 -3.43 -1.59
C TYR A 253 2.39 -3.43 -0.06
N PHE A 254 1.96 -4.49 0.58
CA PHE A 254 1.98 -4.65 2.03
C PHE A 254 3.16 -5.53 2.43
N ASN A 255 4.22 -4.98 3.06
CA ASN A 255 4.34 -3.69 3.71
C ASN A 255 5.74 -3.07 3.45
N SER A 256 5.94 -1.79 3.81
CA SER A 256 7.26 -1.14 3.75
C SER A 256 8.28 -1.82 4.65
N PHE A 257 7.96 -1.93 5.93
CA PHE A 257 8.85 -2.45 6.97
C PHE A 257 8.22 -3.63 7.70
N ASP A 258 9.06 -4.55 8.19
CA ASP A 258 8.62 -5.52 9.19
C ASP A 258 8.19 -4.80 10.48
N GLN A 259 7.07 -5.23 11.04
CA GLN A 259 6.43 -4.60 12.20
C GLN A 259 6.53 -5.52 13.41
N SER A 260 7.68 -5.58 14.06
CA SER A 260 7.93 -6.46 15.20
C SER A 260 6.90 -6.32 16.33
N TRP A 261 6.37 -5.10 16.51
CA TRP A 261 5.30 -4.81 17.48
C TRP A 261 3.95 -5.51 17.14
N ALA A 262 3.71 -5.85 15.89
CA ALA A 262 2.48 -6.53 15.47
C ALA A 262 2.52 -8.04 15.81
N SER A 263 3.69 -8.66 15.79
CA SER A 263 3.87 -10.09 16.11
C SER A 263 3.55 -10.44 17.56
N THR A 264 3.69 -9.50 18.49
CA THR A 264 3.52 -9.76 19.94
C THR A 264 2.06 -10.04 20.33
N ASN A 265 1.12 -9.65 19.49
CA ASN A 265 -0.32 -9.73 19.76
C ASN A 265 -1.05 -10.75 18.89
N ASN A 266 -0.33 -11.48 18.03
CA ASN A 266 -0.94 -12.40 17.07
C ASN A 266 -0.46 -13.84 17.29
N ALA A 267 -1.41 -14.78 17.40
CA ALA A 267 -1.14 -16.19 17.61
C ALA A 267 -0.36 -16.84 16.46
N SER A 268 -0.52 -16.36 15.21
CA SER A 268 0.15 -16.88 14.02
C SER A 268 1.56 -16.34 13.80
N ASN A 269 1.97 -15.29 14.51
CA ASN A 269 3.29 -14.63 14.41
C ASN A 269 3.72 -14.19 12.99
N VAL A 270 2.80 -14.13 12.03
CA VAL A 270 3.10 -13.65 10.66
C VAL A 270 3.03 -12.14 10.52
N GLU A 271 2.26 -11.47 11.37
CA GLU A 271 1.92 -10.03 11.23
C GLU A 271 3.15 -9.10 11.29
N GLY A 272 4.22 -9.54 11.94
CA GLY A 272 5.46 -8.80 11.97
C GLY A 272 6.34 -8.95 10.73
N ASN A 273 5.98 -9.83 9.75
CA ASN A 273 6.91 -10.32 8.74
C ASN A 273 6.50 -10.01 7.28
N TRP A 274 5.73 -8.96 7.05
CA TRP A 274 5.22 -8.57 5.73
C TRP A 274 6.07 -7.54 4.99
N GLY A 275 7.05 -6.91 5.65
CA GLY A 275 7.86 -5.83 5.10
C GLY A 275 8.78 -6.26 3.96
N ILE A 276 9.08 -5.34 3.05
CA ILE A 276 10.19 -5.47 2.08
C ILE A 276 11.53 -5.06 2.70
N ILE A 277 11.50 -4.29 3.79
CA ILE A 277 12.62 -3.91 4.63
C ILE A 277 12.44 -4.57 6.00
N LYS A 278 13.55 -5.01 6.62
CA LYS A 278 13.52 -5.63 7.95
C LYS A 278 13.13 -4.65 9.05
N SER A 279 12.89 -5.15 10.25
CA SER A 279 12.51 -4.38 11.44
C SER A 279 13.59 -3.41 11.96
N ASP A 280 14.79 -3.44 11.40
CA ASP A 280 15.84 -2.44 11.65
C ASP A 280 15.62 -1.14 10.86
N TYR A 281 14.61 -1.09 9.98
CA TYR A 281 14.24 0.03 9.11
C TYR A 281 15.34 0.47 8.13
N VAL A 282 16.31 -0.40 7.86
CA VAL A 282 17.46 -0.11 6.98
C VAL A 282 17.72 -1.24 6.00
N THR A 283 17.71 -2.50 6.47
CA THR A 283 18.15 -3.64 5.67
C THR A 283 17.06 -4.17 4.76
N PRO A 284 17.25 -4.17 3.42
CA PRO A 284 16.35 -4.85 2.51
C PRO A 284 16.20 -6.33 2.86
N LYS A 285 14.98 -6.84 2.78
CA LYS A 285 14.71 -8.26 3.06
C LYS A 285 15.13 -9.16 1.89
N PHE A 286 15.03 -8.65 0.69
CA PHE A 286 15.37 -9.37 -0.54
C PHE A 286 16.64 -8.79 -1.16
N THR A 287 17.43 -9.66 -1.84
CA THR A 287 18.57 -9.20 -2.63
C THR A 287 18.11 -8.36 -3.82
N GLU A 288 18.84 -7.29 -4.10
CA GLU A 288 18.55 -6.42 -5.25
C GLU A 288 18.96 -7.04 -6.61
N PRO A 289 18.17 -6.86 -7.67
CA PRO A 289 16.84 -6.24 -7.63
C PRO A 289 15.81 -7.12 -6.92
N MET A 290 14.90 -6.50 -6.16
CA MET A 290 13.88 -7.24 -5.39
C MET A 290 12.99 -8.08 -6.30
N TYR A 291 12.73 -7.60 -7.53
CA TYR A 291 12.03 -8.32 -8.59
C TYR A 291 12.57 -7.93 -9.96
N THR A 292 12.34 -8.80 -10.94
CA THR A 292 12.70 -8.56 -12.33
C THR A 292 11.56 -9.03 -13.22
N CYS A 293 10.93 -8.09 -13.92
CA CYS A 293 9.89 -8.43 -14.89
C CYS A 293 10.54 -8.68 -16.25
N GLY A 294 10.45 -9.93 -16.74
CA GLY A 294 10.91 -10.27 -18.07
C GLY A 294 10.19 -9.42 -19.13
N THR A 295 10.91 -8.94 -20.13
CA THR A 295 10.30 -8.39 -21.35
C THR A 295 9.51 -9.51 -22.00
N SER A 296 8.18 -9.38 -22.11
CA SER A 296 7.36 -10.33 -22.87
C SER A 296 7.75 -10.22 -24.35
N THR A 297 8.70 -11.06 -24.77
CA THR A 297 8.86 -11.34 -26.19
C THR A 297 7.66 -12.18 -26.62
N HIS A 298 6.63 -11.53 -27.16
CA HIS A 298 5.64 -12.23 -27.95
C HIS A 298 6.34 -12.80 -29.19
N SER A 299 6.87 -14.01 -29.09
CA SER A 299 7.11 -14.83 -30.26
C SER A 299 5.73 -15.27 -30.75
N GLY A 300 5.16 -14.46 -31.63
CA GLY A 300 4.00 -14.86 -32.41
C GLY A 300 4.40 -16.00 -33.30
N SER A 301 4.17 -17.23 -32.88
CA SER A 301 4.08 -18.35 -33.78
C SER A 301 2.77 -18.21 -34.57
N LYS A 302 2.87 -17.61 -35.74
CA LYS A 302 1.86 -17.83 -36.79
C LYS A 302 1.98 -19.29 -37.21
N ALA A 303 0.97 -20.09 -36.96
CA ALA A 303 0.67 -21.31 -37.62
C ALA A 303 -0.73 -21.16 -38.25
#